data_9d091006916dd02bb5178910e5771181
#
_entry.id   9d091006916dd02bb5178910e5771181
#
_cell.length_a   1.000
_cell.length_b   1.000
_cell.length_c   1.000
_cell.angle_alpha   90.00
_cell.angle_beta   90.00
_cell.angle_gamma   90.00
#
_symmetry.space_group_name_H-M   'P 1'
#
loop_
_entity.id
_entity.type
_entity.pdbx_description
1 polymer ?
#
loop_
_entity_poly.entity_id
_entity_poly.type
_entity_poly.pdbx_seq_one_letter_code
_entity_poly.pdbx_strand_id
1 'polypeptide(L)'
;MEAEDIAHYLAELGTELKNRGLKKPVRILLIGGAYMLLLANAPRSTKDIDIFWLDEDGLQRAYTPLRESVLIIKQRHNLDANWLNYLAQMLVYDEVIVPDGKLWKRFGPLHVYAPPQEYILALKIAAGRDKDLTACVILLSKTRIRTREQAQHVVERYLLPAGLQKNAESIEHALRWLFEGKRG
;
A
#
# COMPACT_ATOMS: atom_id res chain seq x y z
N MET A 1 -3.75 9.49 -11.00
CA MET A 1 -3.89 8.19 -11.69
C MET A 1 -5.21 7.56 -11.29
N GLU A 2 -5.92 7.04 -12.26
CA GLU A 2 -7.10 6.21 -12.08
C GLU A 2 -6.71 4.73 -12.01
N ALA A 3 -7.65 3.84 -11.74
CA ALA A 3 -7.37 2.41 -11.59
C ALA A 3 -6.77 1.77 -12.88
N GLU A 4 -7.22 2.20 -14.04
CA GLU A 4 -6.72 1.74 -15.34
C GLU A 4 -5.28 2.17 -15.58
N ASP A 5 -4.93 3.40 -15.23
CA ASP A 5 -3.57 3.93 -15.33
C ASP A 5 -2.60 3.10 -14.49
N ILE A 6 -2.99 2.80 -13.23
CA ILE A 6 -2.16 2.01 -12.32
C ILE A 6 -1.88 0.62 -12.90
N ALA A 7 -2.92 -0.05 -13.38
CA ALA A 7 -2.78 -1.38 -13.99
C ALA A 7 -1.90 -1.34 -15.25
N HIS A 8 -2.04 -0.29 -16.05
CA HIS A 8 -1.23 -0.05 -17.25
C HIS A 8 0.24 0.15 -16.91
N TYR A 9 0.56 1.06 -15.98
CA TYR A 9 1.95 1.34 -15.60
C TYR A 9 2.64 0.15 -14.92
N LEU A 10 1.90 -0.64 -14.13
CA LEU A 10 2.44 -1.88 -13.57
C LEU A 10 2.71 -2.93 -14.65
N ALA A 11 1.91 -2.98 -15.73
CA ALA A 11 2.14 -3.87 -16.86
C ALA A 11 3.37 -3.45 -17.67
N GLU A 12 3.52 -2.15 -17.93
CA GLU A 12 4.73 -1.61 -18.57
C GLU A 12 5.97 -1.88 -17.72
N LEU A 13 5.89 -1.66 -16.40
CA LEU A 13 6.99 -1.93 -15.49
C LEU A 13 7.42 -3.40 -15.54
N GLY A 14 6.47 -4.32 -15.55
CA GLY A 14 6.78 -5.74 -15.72
C GLY A 14 7.46 -6.06 -17.05
N THR A 15 7.06 -5.39 -18.12
CA THR A 15 7.66 -5.51 -19.45
C THR A 15 9.11 -4.97 -19.46
N GLU A 16 9.34 -3.78 -18.91
CA GLU A 16 10.67 -3.18 -18.81
C GLU A 16 11.62 -4.05 -17.97
N LEU A 17 11.14 -4.58 -16.83
CA LEU A 17 11.93 -5.49 -16.00
C LEU A 17 12.31 -6.78 -16.74
N LYS A 18 11.40 -7.35 -17.54
CA LYS A 18 11.67 -8.50 -18.39
C LYS A 18 12.72 -8.17 -19.47
N ASN A 19 12.59 -7.03 -20.13
CA ASN A 19 13.51 -6.59 -21.17
C ASN A 19 14.92 -6.33 -20.63
N ARG A 20 15.05 -5.99 -19.34
CA ARG A 20 16.32 -5.84 -18.61
C ARG A 20 16.88 -7.16 -18.09
N GLY A 21 16.29 -8.28 -18.49
CA GLY A 21 16.79 -9.62 -18.19
C GLY A 21 16.43 -10.13 -16.80
N LEU A 22 15.47 -9.52 -16.11
CA LEU A 22 14.99 -10.03 -14.81
C LEU A 22 14.21 -11.32 -15.02
N LYS A 23 14.85 -12.46 -14.73
CA LYS A 23 14.27 -13.80 -14.95
C LYS A 23 13.48 -14.33 -13.75
N LYS A 24 13.96 -14.03 -12.53
CA LYS A 24 13.29 -14.48 -11.30
C LYS A 24 12.20 -13.48 -10.90
N PRO A 25 11.05 -13.95 -10.42
CA PRO A 25 9.99 -13.07 -9.95
C PRO A 25 10.46 -12.13 -8.83
N VAL A 26 9.91 -10.93 -8.85
CA VAL A 26 9.96 -9.95 -7.77
C VAL A 26 8.57 -9.83 -7.20
N ARG A 27 8.45 -9.98 -5.89
CA ARG A 27 7.17 -9.94 -5.18
C ARG A 27 7.03 -8.61 -4.45
N ILE A 28 6.00 -7.89 -4.80
CA ILE A 28 5.64 -6.61 -4.15
C ILE A 28 4.24 -6.67 -3.58
N LEU A 29 4.04 -5.98 -2.47
CA LEU A 29 2.75 -5.79 -1.83
C LEU A 29 2.22 -4.41 -2.20
N LEU A 30 1.04 -4.34 -2.78
CA LEU A 30 0.39 -3.09 -3.13
C LEU A 30 -0.29 -2.48 -1.91
N ILE A 31 0.03 -1.23 -1.58
CA ILE A 31 -0.54 -0.53 -0.43
C ILE A 31 -1.08 0.86 -0.81
N GLY A 32 -1.45 1.65 0.18
CA GLY A 32 -1.78 3.06 -0.01
C GLY A 32 -3.02 3.35 -0.84
N GLY A 33 -2.95 4.42 -1.63
CA GLY A 33 -4.03 4.88 -2.49
C GLY A 33 -4.35 3.93 -3.64
N ALA A 34 -3.33 3.32 -4.23
CA ALA A 34 -3.47 2.36 -5.32
C ALA A 34 -4.23 1.09 -4.90
N TYR A 35 -3.98 0.58 -3.67
CA TYR A 35 -4.79 -0.50 -3.11
C TYR A 35 -6.26 -0.10 -2.99
N MET A 36 -6.54 1.10 -2.48
CA MET A 36 -7.90 1.59 -2.29
C MET A 36 -8.68 1.66 -3.61
N LEU A 37 -8.03 2.10 -4.68
CA LEU A 37 -8.62 2.16 -6.02
C LEU A 37 -8.89 0.78 -6.61
N LEU A 38 -7.87 -0.06 -6.67
CA LEU A 38 -7.90 -1.32 -7.40
C LEU A 38 -8.67 -2.43 -6.67
N LEU A 39 -8.66 -2.44 -5.35
CA LEU A 39 -9.10 -3.57 -4.52
C LEU A 39 -10.21 -3.22 -3.53
N ALA A 40 -10.29 -1.96 -3.11
CA ALA A 40 -11.35 -1.49 -2.24
C ALA A 40 -12.44 -0.68 -2.98
N ASN A 41 -12.32 -0.51 -4.31
CA ASN A 41 -13.26 0.26 -5.14
C ASN A 41 -13.55 1.67 -4.58
N ALA A 42 -12.52 2.34 -4.06
CA ALA A 42 -12.67 3.69 -3.56
C ALA A 42 -12.80 4.66 -4.75
N PRO A 43 -13.80 5.56 -4.77
CA PRO A 43 -14.03 6.50 -5.86
C PRO A 43 -13.05 7.68 -5.78
N ARG A 44 -11.75 7.43 -5.97
CA ARG A 44 -10.68 8.43 -5.86
C ARG A 44 -9.57 8.15 -6.85
N SER A 45 -8.81 9.18 -7.20
CA SER A 45 -7.52 9.05 -7.85
C SER A 45 -6.40 9.01 -6.81
N THR A 46 -5.23 8.50 -7.19
CA THR A 46 -4.00 8.59 -6.41
C THR A 46 -2.91 9.29 -7.20
N LYS A 47 -1.94 9.88 -6.52
CA LYS A 47 -0.77 10.51 -7.17
C LYS A 47 0.35 9.50 -7.41
N ASP A 48 0.41 8.48 -6.56
CA ASP A 48 1.50 7.52 -6.44
C ASP A 48 0.99 6.09 -6.26
N ILE A 49 1.85 5.15 -6.52
CA ILE A 49 1.67 3.72 -6.24
C ILE A 49 2.67 3.35 -5.14
N ASP A 50 2.19 3.22 -3.90
CA ASP A 50 3.02 2.75 -2.80
C ASP A 50 3.13 1.24 -2.82
N ILE A 51 4.35 0.72 -2.66
CA ILE A 51 4.63 -0.72 -2.59
C ILE A 51 5.55 -1.07 -1.42
N PHE A 52 5.39 -2.29 -0.89
CA PHE A 52 6.36 -2.95 -0.04
C PHE A 52 6.95 -4.16 -0.76
N TRP A 53 8.20 -4.47 -0.45
CA TRP A 53 8.88 -5.66 -0.95
C TRP A 53 8.52 -6.85 -0.06
N LEU A 54 8.23 -7.99 -0.65
CA LEU A 54 7.91 -9.23 0.09
C LEU A 54 9.12 -10.15 0.27
N ASP A 55 10.23 -9.84 -0.39
CA ASP A 55 11.49 -10.57 -0.22
C ASP A 55 12.70 -9.65 -0.41
N GLU A 56 13.69 -9.80 0.46
CA GLU A 56 14.94 -9.01 0.41
C GLU A 56 15.77 -9.33 -0.83
N ASP A 57 15.84 -10.59 -1.22
CA ASP A 57 16.51 -11.01 -2.46
C ASP A 57 15.87 -10.36 -3.69
N GLY A 58 14.55 -10.20 -3.69
CA GLY A 58 13.81 -9.51 -4.72
C GLY A 58 14.21 -8.04 -4.79
N LEU A 59 14.30 -7.37 -3.65
CA LEU A 59 14.75 -5.99 -3.56
C LEU A 59 16.16 -5.84 -4.13
N GLN A 60 17.13 -6.65 -3.67
CA GLN A 60 18.52 -6.56 -4.12
C GLN A 60 18.66 -6.78 -5.63
N ARG A 61 18.02 -7.83 -6.17
CA ARG A 61 18.10 -8.16 -7.61
C ARG A 61 17.41 -7.13 -8.49
N ALA A 62 16.30 -6.57 -8.04
CA ALA A 62 15.45 -5.73 -8.87
C ALA A 62 15.67 -4.24 -8.66
N TYR A 63 16.39 -3.83 -7.62
CA TYR A 63 16.51 -2.40 -7.27
C TYR A 63 16.99 -1.54 -8.45
N THR A 64 18.12 -1.88 -9.06
CA THR A 64 18.66 -1.13 -10.21
C THR A 64 17.76 -1.21 -11.43
N PRO A 65 17.37 -2.41 -11.94
CA PRO A 65 16.46 -2.48 -13.07
C PRO A 65 15.09 -1.84 -12.79
N LEU A 66 14.57 -1.90 -11.57
CA LEU A 66 13.33 -1.21 -11.21
C LEU A 66 13.49 0.29 -11.30
N ARG A 67 14.51 0.87 -10.65
CA ARG A 67 14.75 2.32 -10.66
C ARG A 67 14.87 2.88 -12.07
N GLU A 68 15.59 2.18 -12.94
CA GLU A 68 15.75 2.60 -14.33
C GLU A 68 14.44 2.49 -15.12
N SER A 69 13.67 1.40 -14.92
CA SER A 69 12.36 1.23 -15.55
C SER A 69 11.36 2.30 -15.09
N VAL A 70 11.35 2.63 -13.79
CA VAL A 70 10.53 3.71 -13.23
C VAL A 70 10.83 5.05 -13.91
N LEU A 71 12.12 5.37 -14.12
CA LEU A 71 12.53 6.61 -14.79
C LEU A 71 12.08 6.65 -16.26
N ILE A 72 12.19 5.54 -16.99
CA ILE A 72 11.74 5.46 -18.39
C ILE A 72 10.23 5.66 -18.50
N ILE A 73 9.44 4.98 -17.66
CA ILE A 73 7.98 5.10 -17.65
C ILE A 73 7.58 6.52 -17.27
N LYS A 74 8.23 7.10 -16.25
CA LYS A 74 8.03 8.50 -15.89
C LYS A 74 8.22 9.45 -17.10
N GLN A 75 9.32 9.31 -17.84
CA GLN A 75 9.61 10.16 -19.00
C GLN A 75 8.60 9.95 -20.12
N ARG A 76 8.22 8.71 -20.39
CA ARG A 76 7.27 8.34 -21.47
C ARG A 76 5.88 8.92 -21.24
N HIS A 77 5.41 8.92 -19.97
CA HIS A 77 4.06 9.35 -19.61
C HIS A 77 4.00 10.67 -18.86
N ASN A 78 5.14 11.38 -18.72
CA ASN A 78 5.25 12.64 -17.98
C ASN A 78 4.67 12.55 -16.56
N LEU A 79 5.03 11.46 -15.84
CA LEU A 79 4.57 11.21 -14.47
C LEU A 79 5.42 11.96 -13.45
N ASP A 80 4.89 12.07 -12.22
CA ASP A 80 5.63 12.57 -11.07
C ASP A 80 6.90 11.75 -10.80
N ALA A 81 7.89 12.36 -10.16
CA ALA A 81 9.14 11.68 -9.80
C ALA A 81 8.91 10.45 -8.94
N ASN A 82 7.90 10.49 -8.10
CA ASN A 82 7.54 9.44 -7.14
C ASN A 82 6.26 8.68 -7.52
N TRP A 83 5.93 8.63 -8.83
CA TRP A 83 4.72 7.91 -9.27
C TRP A 83 4.66 6.45 -8.78
N LEU A 84 5.83 5.81 -8.62
CA LEU A 84 5.99 4.53 -7.92
C LEU A 84 6.90 4.74 -6.71
N ASN A 85 6.33 4.64 -5.51
CA ASN A 85 7.05 4.75 -4.25
C ASN A 85 7.52 3.38 -3.78
N TYR A 86 8.64 2.92 -4.29
CA TYR A 86 9.26 1.63 -3.95
C TYR A 86 10.17 1.70 -2.71
N LEU A 87 10.30 2.88 -2.11
CA LEU A 87 11.03 3.11 -0.85
C LEU A 87 10.08 3.29 0.35
N ALA A 88 8.76 3.19 0.15
CA ALA A 88 7.78 3.41 1.21
C ALA A 88 8.04 2.55 2.45
N GLN A 89 8.47 1.30 2.27
CA GLN A 89 8.78 0.37 3.36
C GLN A 89 9.95 0.84 4.22
N MET A 90 10.95 1.50 3.64
CA MET A 90 12.13 1.96 4.38
C MET A 90 11.80 3.04 5.40
N LEU A 91 10.69 3.76 5.20
CA LEU A 91 10.22 4.82 6.10
C LEU A 91 9.51 4.27 7.34
N VAL A 92 9.08 3.00 7.30
CA VAL A 92 8.25 2.38 8.33
C VAL A 92 8.70 0.95 8.68
N TYR A 93 9.95 0.59 8.36
CA TYR A 93 10.46 -0.79 8.48
C TYR A 93 10.42 -1.32 9.92
N ASP A 94 10.57 -0.45 10.91
CA ASP A 94 10.52 -0.74 12.34
C ASP A 94 9.16 -0.43 12.99
N GLU A 95 8.18 0.02 12.20
CA GLU A 95 6.86 0.42 12.68
C GLU A 95 5.77 -0.58 12.35
N VAL A 96 5.93 -1.35 11.27
CA VAL A 96 4.87 -2.22 10.77
C VAL A 96 5.34 -3.65 10.47
N ILE A 97 4.44 -4.60 10.69
CA ILE A 97 4.62 -5.99 10.25
C ILE A 97 4.13 -6.07 8.82
N VAL A 98 4.98 -6.50 7.89
CA VAL A 98 4.57 -6.71 6.49
C VAL A 98 3.95 -8.11 6.39
N PRO A 99 2.64 -8.24 6.12
CA PRO A 99 1.99 -9.54 6.03
C PRO A 99 2.27 -10.20 4.69
N ASP A 100 2.13 -11.52 4.65
CA ASP A 100 1.95 -12.21 3.38
C ASP A 100 0.68 -11.70 2.70
N GLY A 101 0.78 -11.43 1.40
CA GLY A 101 -0.36 -11.01 0.59
C GLY A 101 -0.91 -12.16 -0.25
N LYS A 102 -2.12 -11.99 -0.76
CA LYS A 102 -2.67 -12.86 -1.80
C LYS A 102 -2.23 -12.35 -3.17
N LEU A 103 -1.72 -13.22 -4.04
CA LEU A 103 -1.37 -12.83 -5.41
C LEU A 103 -2.58 -12.20 -6.10
N TRP A 104 -2.47 -10.94 -6.47
CA TRP A 104 -3.48 -10.22 -7.23
C TRP A 104 -3.24 -10.36 -8.73
N LYS A 105 -2.03 -10.02 -9.20
CA LYS A 105 -1.72 -10.06 -10.64
C LYS A 105 -0.23 -10.28 -10.90
N ARG A 106 0.06 -10.89 -12.05
CA ARG A 106 1.42 -11.05 -12.58
C ARG A 106 1.59 -10.21 -13.83
N PHE A 107 2.68 -9.46 -13.87
CA PHE A 107 3.12 -8.68 -15.03
C PHE A 107 4.55 -9.13 -15.39
N GLY A 108 4.65 -10.23 -16.13
CA GLY A 108 5.94 -10.87 -16.37
C GLY A 108 6.65 -11.24 -15.05
N PRO A 109 7.89 -10.74 -14.81
CA PRO A 109 8.62 -11.00 -13.57
C PRO A 109 8.10 -10.19 -12.37
N LEU A 110 7.25 -9.19 -12.56
CA LEU A 110 6.64 -8.42 -11.47
C LEU A 110 5.37 -9.14 -10.98
N HIS A 111 5.41 -9.64 -9.75
CA HIS A 111 4.25 -10.27 -9.09
C HIS A 111 3.71 -9.32 -8.03
N VAL A 112 2.48 -8.88 -8.20
CA VAL A 112 1.80 -7.93 -7.32
C VAL A 112 0.85 -8.68 -6.40
N TYR A 113 1.01 -8.46 -5.10
CA TYR A 113 0.22 -9.07 -4.05
C TYR A 113 -0.66 -8.02 -3.37
N ALA A 114 -1.82 -8.44 -2.93
CA ALA A 114 -2.76 -7.66 -2.14
C ALA A 114 -2.70 -8.11 -0.68
N PRO A 115 -2.44 -7.22 0.28
CA PRO A 115 -2.55 -7.55 1.69
C PRO A 115 -4.02 -7.72 2.11
N PRO A 116 -4.28 -8.29 3.30
CA PRO A 116 -5.61 -8.28 3.89
C PRO A 116 -6.16 -6.84 4.03
N GLN A 117 -7.47 -6.69 3.91
CA GLN A 117 -8.12 -5.36 4.07
C GLN A 117 -7.89 -4.77 5.45
N GLU A 118 -7.83 -5.62 6.46
CA GLU A 118 -7.53 -5.25 7.84
C GLU A 118 -6.14 -4.64 7.99
N TYR A 119 -5.17 -5.10 7.20
CA TYR A 119 -3.83 -4.51 7.18
C TYR A 119 -3.86 -3.06 6.69
N ILE A 120 -4.54 -2.82 5.57
CA ILE A 120 -4.69 -1.45 5.05
C ILE A 120 -5.48 -0.58 6.02
N LEU A 121 -6.49 -1.13 6.68
CA LEU A 121 -7.24 -0.42 7.72
C LEU A 121 -6.31 0.00 8.87
N ALA A 122 -5.45 -0.90 9.37
CA ALA A 122 -4.48 -0.59 10.42
C ALA A 122 -3.54 0.56 10.02
N LEU A 123 -2.96 0.49 8.81
CA LEU A 123 -2.08 1.55 8.31
C LEU A 123 -2.80 2.90 8.17
N LYS A 124 -4.07 2.88 7.75
CA LYS A 124 -4.89 4.09 7.60
C LYS A 124 -5.28 4.70 8.94
N ILE A 125 -5.63 3.88 9.93
CA ILE A 125 -5.88 4.32 11.31
C ILE A 125 -4.60 4.92 11.89
N ALA A 126 -3.46 4.27 11.74
CA ALA A 126 -2.18 4.77 12.25
C ALA A 126 -1.78 6.10 11.61
N ALA A 127 -2.03 6.29 10.32
CA ALA A 127 -1.76 7.56 9.65
C ALA A 127 -2.69 8.69 10.12
N GLY A 128 -3.94 8.41 10.46
CA GLY A 128 -4.91 9.31 11.12
C GLY A 128 -5.25 10.60 10.36
N ARG A 129 -4.86 10.74 9.09
CA ARG A 129 -5.14 11.95 8.29
C ARG A 129 -6.60 11.95 7.82
N ASP A 130 -7.22 13.11 7.65
CA ASP A 130 -8.63 13.24 7.22
C ASP A 130 -8.96 12.41 5.98
N LYS A 131 -8.07 12.41 4.97
CA LYS A 131 -8.22 11.57 3.77
C LYS A 131 -8.20 10.07 4.08
N ASP A 132 -7.50 9.66 5.13
CA ASP A 132 -7.39 8.26 5.54
C ASP A 132 -8.61 7.82 6.34
N LEU A 133 -9.24 8.71 7.11
CA LEU A 133 -10.49 8.43 7.84
C LEU A 133 -11.62 8.03 6.88
N THR A 134 -11.76 8.73 5.76
CA THR A 134 -12.74 8.36 4.73
C THR A 134 -12.41 6.97 4.13
N ALA A 135 -11.14 6.66 3.92
CA ALA A 135 -10.71 5.34 3.46
C ALA A 135 -11.03 4.25 4.51
N CYS A 136 -10.86 4.54 5.80
CA CYS A 136 -11.23 3.64 6.90
C CYS A 136 -12.72 3.30 6.87
N VAL A 137 -13.61 4.26 6.61
CA VAL A 137 -15.05 3.99 6.49
C VAL A 137 -15.34 2.99 5.37
N ILE A 138 -14.69 3.13 4.21
CA ILE A 138 -14.83 2.19 3.09
C ILE A 138 -14.34 0.79 3.50
N LEU A 139 -13.19 0.71 4.15
CA LEU A 139 -12.62 -0.58 4.60
C LEU A 139 -13.47 -1.24 5.69
N LEU A 140 -13.96 -0.47 6.65
CA LEU A 140 -14.88 -0.98 7.70
C LEU A 140 -16.14 -1.60 7.10
N SER A 141 -16.71 -1.02 6.03
CA SER A 141 -17.88 -1.59 5.35
C SER A 141 -17.61 -2.95 4.72
N LYS A 142 -16.35 -3.26 4.41
CA LYS A 142 -15.90 -4.49 3.74
C LYS A 142 -15.30 -5.54 4.69
N THR A 143 -15.06 -5.17 5.95
CA THR A 143 -14.55 -6.06 7.00
C THR A 143 -15.65 -6.45 7.99
N ARG A 144 -15.31 -7.33 8.93
CA ARG A 144 -16.23 -7.70 10.03
C ARG A 144 -15.99 -6.87 11.31
N ILE A 145 -15.24 -5.80 11.22
CA ILE A 145 -14.90 -4.92 12.33
C ILE A 145 -16.06 -3.95 12.54
N ARG A 146 -16.64 -3.94 13.75
CA ARG A 146 -17.80 -3.12 14.10
C ARG A 146 -17.62 -2.30 15.36
N THR A 147 -16.60 -2.58 16.17
CA THR A 147 -16.34 -1.87 17.43
C THR A 147 -14.93 -1.26 17.44
N ARG A 148 -14.75 -0.28 18.31
CA ARG A 148 -13.46 0.38 18.54
C ARG A 148 -12.41 -0.62 19.00
N GLU A 149 -12.76 -1.53 19.90
CA GLU A 149 -11.86 -2.55 20.43
C GLU A 149 -11.39 -3.51 19.33
N GLN A 150 -12.28 -3.91 18.42
CA GLN A 150 -11.92 -4.74 17.27
C GLN A 150 -10.94 -4.01 16.34
N ALA A 151 -11.17 -2.72 16.09
CA ALA A 151 -10.28 -1.90 15.27
C ALA A 151 -8.92 -1.69 15.95
N GLN A 152 -8.90 -1.46 17.27
CA GLN A 152 -7.68 -1.37 18.07
C GLN A 152 -6.87 -2.66 17.97
N HIS A 153 -7.49 -3.83 18.13
CA HIS A 153 -6.83 -5.13 17.98
C HIS A 153 -6.22 -5.35 16.59
N VAL A 154 -6.86 -4.82 15.55
CA VAL A 154 -6.31 -4.89 14.19
C VAL A 154 -5.07 -4.02 14.06
N VAL A 155 -5.07 -2.82 14.64
CA VAL A 155 -3.90 -1.94 14.68
C VAL A 155 -2.74 -2.63 15.43
N GLU A 156 -2.99 -3.19 16.61
CA GLU A 156 -2.00 -3.89 17.43
C GLU A 156 -1.43 -5.14 16.74
N ARG A 157 -2.21 -5.80 15.91
CA ARG A 157 -1.78 -6.97 15.12
C ARG A 157 -0.73 -6.61 14.08
N TYR A 158 -0.80 -5.44 13.48
CA TYR A 158 0.00 -5.08 12.30
C TYR A 158 1.04 -3.99 12.57
N LEU A 159 0.98 -3.30 13.70
CA LEU A 159 2.00 -2.34 14.11
C LEU A 159 2.93 -2.95 15.16
N LEU A 160 4.22 -2.70 14.98
CA LEU A 160 5.24 -2.99 15.98
C LEU A 160 5.15 -1.98 17.15
N PRO A 161 5.73 -2.28 18.32
CA PRO A 161 5.71 -1.36 19.47
C PRO A 161 6.15 0.08 19.13
N ALA A 162 7.21 0.23 18.31
CA ALA A 162 7.67 1.54 17.85
C ALA A 162 6.60 2.29 17.04
N GLY A 163 5.92 1.60 16.14
CA GLY A 163 4.83 2.17 15.34
C GLY A 163 3.61 2.55 16.18
N LEU A 164 3.26 1.71 17.16
CA LEU A 164 2.18 2.01 18.11
C LEU A 164 2.48 3.26 18.92
N GLN A 165 3.70 3.37 19.47
CA GLN A 165 4.13 4.52 20.26
C GLN A 165 4.19 5.79 19.43
N LYS A 166 4.82 5.74 18.26
CA LYS A 166 4.99 6.90 17.36
C LYS A 166 3.65 7.47 16.91
N ASN A 167 2.68 6.59 16.61
CA ASN A 167 1.40 6.99 16.03
C ASN A 167 0.24 7.00 17.05
N ALA A 168 0.53 6.94 18.36
CA ALA A 168 -0.47 6.80 19.41
C ALA A 168 -1.59 7.86 19.34
N GLU A 169 -1.24 9.13 19.17
CA GLU A 169 -2.20 10.23 19.06
C GLU A 169 -3.06 10.12 17.79
N SER A 170 -2.45 9.80 16.66
CA SER A 170 -3.15 9.62 15.39
C SER A 170 -4.12 8.44 15.44
N ILE A 171 -3.70 7.33 16.05
CA ILE A 171 -4.53 6.14 16.27
C ILE A 171 -5.75 6.49 17.14
N GLU A 172 -5.52 7.15 18.29
CA GLU A 172 -6.58 7.57 19.19
C GLU A 172 -7.58 8.52 18.51
N HIS A 173 -7.05 9.52 17.78
CA HIS A 173 -7.87 10.43 16.98
C HIS A 173 -8.74 9.68 15.96
N ALA A 174 -8.14 8.79 15.19
CA ALA A 174 -8.86 8.03 14.16
C ALA A 174 -9.94 7.11 14.75
N LEU A 175 -9.62 6.38 15.83
CA LEU A 175 -10.58 5.49 16.50
C LEU A 175 -11.74 6.26 17.09
N ARG A 176 -11.49 7.39 17.74
CA ARG A 176 -12.54 8.27 18.27
C ARG A 176 -13.43 8.78 17.14
N TRP A 177 -12.86 9.29 16.07
CA TRP A 177 -13.62 9.79 14.93
C TRP A 177 -14.51 8.70 14.30
N LEU A 178 -13.96 7.48 14.12
CA LEU A 178 -14.65 6.39 13.45
C LEU A 178 -15.82 5.81 14.28
N PHE A 179 -15.68 5.76 15.60
CA PHE A 179 -16.62 5.02 16.45
C PHE A 179 -17.41 5.89 17.44
N GLU A 180 -16.92 7.08 17.79
CA GLU A 180 -17.53 7.98 18.77
C GLU A 180 -18.05 9.29 18.14
N GLY A 181 -17.39 9.81 17.08
CA GLY A 181 -17.69 11.11 16.48
C GLY A 181 -18.90 11.18 15.55
N LYS A 182 -19.57 10.06 15.25
CA LYS A 182 -20.78 10.01 14.40
C LYS A 182 -22.11 10.01 15.17
N ARG A 183 -22.12 10.45 16.41
CA ARG A 183 -23.36 10.62 17.17
C ARG A 183 -23.73 12.12 17.21
N GLY A 184 -23.99 12.68 16.05
CA GLY A 184 -24.54 13.99 15.89
C GLY A 184 -25.28 14.09 14.58
#